data_cad67e28109c6e57ba37041b5b0de640
#
_entry.id   cad67e28109c6e57ba37041b5b0de640
#
_cell.length_a   1.000
_cell.length_b   1.000
_cell.length_c   1.000
_cell.angle_alpha   90.00
_cell.angle_beta   90.00
_cell.angle_gamma   90.00
#
_symmetry.space_group_name_H-M   'P 1'
#
loop_
_entity.id
_entity.type
_entity.pdbx_description
1 polymer ?
#
loop_
_entity_poly.entity_id
_entity_poly.type
_entity_poly.pdbx_seq_one_letter_code
_entity_poly.pdbx_strand_id
1 'polypeptide(L)'
;EDRIDIGLGATVMSQDLLSSTDAYLSYGYSGKGHRIRGKVNYYGLAPKISVEFDYGGGLQQLYGIKRSEADISLKNRFSIKADVTLPMTLSSGSHIRTLTPFMQLYYLNARLYMPDGSYDRGTARGVIGLSFIDNERMGTRDILPRWGYALKFSTVGAPFRRDFGTVFALYGRAYMPGLAPHHSLMLRGNLQYQPTDRFTWYYKELYPRGANYDITSSHYAAVSADYQFPICYPDVGINSLVYFNRIR
;
A
#
# COMPACT_ATOMS: atom_id res chain seq x y z
N GLU A 1 11.18 -4.00 -26.94
CA GLU A 1 11.36 -5.46 -27.02
C GLU A 1 11.14 -6.03 -25.62
N ASP A 2 9.96 -6.64 -25.41
CA ASP A 2 9.63 -7.35 -24.17
C ASP A 2 10.42 -8.68 -24.15
N ARG A 3 11.57 -8.67 -23.51
CA ARG A 3 12.30 -9.90 -23.25
C ARG A 3 11.62 -10.64 -22.12
N ILE A 4 11.19 -11.86 -22.38
CA ILE A 4 10.72 -12.80 -21.35
C ILE A 4 11.92 -13.13 -20.46
N ASP A 5 11.92 -12.68 -19.24
CA ASP A 5 12.97 -12.95 -18.24
C ASP A 5 12.57 -14.22 -17.45
N ILE A 6 13.16 -15.34 -17.83
CA ILE A 6 12.93 -16.62 -17.17
C ILE A 6 13.86 -16.71 -15.97
N GLY A 7 13.29 -16.85 -14.78
CA GLY A 7 14.01 -17.01 -13.53
C GLY A 7 13.75 -18.39 -12.90
N LEU A 8 14.76 -18.93 -12.23
CA LEU A 8 14.63 -20.11 -11.37
C LEU A 8 14.67 -19.66 -9.91
N GLY A 9 13.85 -20.28 -9.07
CA GLY A 9 13.82 -19.91 -7.66
C GLY A 9 13.25 -21.02 -6.77
N ALA A 10 13.56 -20.91 -5.49
CA ALA A 10 13.04 -21.77 -4.44
C ALA A 10 12.53 -20.91 -3.27
N THR A 11 11.46 -21.32 -2.64
CA THR A 11 10.89 -20.66 -1.46
C THR A 11 10.65 -21.68 -0.37
N VAL A 12 11.13 -21.37 0.83
CA VAL A 12 10.84 -22.12 2.05
C VAL A 12 9.90 -21.28 2.90
N MET A 13 8.83 -21.89 3.40
CA MET A 13 7.85 -21.27 4.27
C MET A 13 7.78 -22.04 5.58
N SER A 14 7.63 -21.32 6.67
CA SER A 14 7.45 -21.87 8.01
C SER A 14 6.35 -21.12 8.73
N GLN A 15 5.53 -21.85 9.47
CA GLN A 15 4.49 -21.31 10.34
C GLN A 15 4.54 -22.08 11.66
N ASP A 16 4.38 -21.38 12.77
CA ASP A 16 4.29 -22.03 14.07
C ASP A 16 2.91 -22.69 14.27
N LEU A 17 2.84 -23.65 15.20
CA LEU A 17 1.61 -24.40 15.50
C LEU A 17 0.47 -23.51 16.01
N LEU A 18 0.78 -22.40 16.64
CA LEU A 18 -0.20 -21.45 17.16
C LEU A 18 -0.58 -20.38 16.13
N SER A 19 -0.01 -20.43 14.92
CA SER A 19 -0.18 -19.41 13.87
C SER A 19 0.13 -17.99 14.37
N SER A 20 0.98 -17.88 15.38
CA SER A 20 1.42 -16.59 15.92
C SER A 20 2.60 -16.01 15.16
N THR A 21 3.30 -16.85 14.41
CA THR A 21 4.45 -16.46 13.60
C THR A 21 4.42 -17.17 12.25
N ASP A 22 4.57 -16.44 11.17
CA ASP A 22 4.86 -16.99 9.85
C ASP A 22 6.11 -16.35 9.26
N ALA A 23 6.88 -17.15 8.55
CA ALA A 23 8.10 -16.70 7.92
C ALA A 23 8.27 -17.35 6.55
N TYR A 24 8.87 -16.63 5.62
CA TYR A 24 9.36 -17.21 4.39
C TYR A 24 10.74 -16.70 4.03
N LEU A 25 11.49 -17.53 3.33
CA LEU A 25 12.75 -17.19 2.69
C LEU A 25 12.69 -17.68 1.25
N SER A 26 12.92 -16.78 0.31
CA SER A 26 12.96 -17.09 -1.11
C SER A 26 14.32 -16.71 -1.71
N TYR A 27 14.79 -17.55 -2.60
CA TYR A 27 15.94 -17.29 -3.44
C TYR A 27 15.51 -17.40 -4.90
N GLY A 28 15.94 -16.47 -5.72
CA GLY A 28 15.72 -16.47 -7.17
C GLY A 28 16.97 -16.07 -7.93
N TYR A 29 17.11 -16.64 -9.11
CA TYR A 29 18.13 -16.26 -10.08
C TYR A 29 17.46 -15.97 -11.42
N SER A 30 17.78 -14.82 -12.00
CA SER A 30 17.30 -14.42 -13.32
C SER A 30 18.43 -13.75 -14.10
N GLY A 31 18.20 -13.38 -15.36
CA GLY A 31 19.15 -12.62 -16.16
C GLY A 31 19.63 -11.31 -15.53
N LYS A 32 18.92 -10.82 -14.50
CA LYS A 32 19.27 -9.62 -13.71
C LYS A 32 20.12 -9.92 -12.47
N GLY A 33 20.41 -11.20 -12.19
CA GLY A 33 21.24 -11.64 -11.07
C GLY A 33 20.48 -12.39 -9.97
N HIS A 34 21.13 -12.52 -8.82
CA HIS A 34 20.61 -13.21 -7.64
C HIS A 34 19.71 -12.30 -6.83
N ARG A 35 18.60 -12.86 -6.31
CA ARG A 35 17.70 -12.18 -5.39
C ARG A 35 17.42 -13.07 -4.20
N ILE A 36 17.53 -12.51 -2.99
CA ILE A 36 17.15 -13.16 -1.75
C ILE A 36 16.10 -12.28 -1.09
N ARG A 37 14.96 -12.86 -0.72
CA ARG A 37 13.89 -12.17 0.01
C ARG A 37 13.50 -13.01 1.21
N GLY A 38 13.40 -12.37 2.36
CA GLY A 38 12.89 -12.98 3.57
C GLY A 38 11.85 -12.08 4.22
N LYS A 39 10.85 -12.68 4.86
CA LYS A 39 9.84 -11.97 5.63
C LYS A 39 9.45 -12.79 6.84
N VAL A 40 9.29 -12.11 7.96
CA VAL A 40 8.76 -12.66 9.20
C VAL A 40 7.60 -11.78 9.64
N ASN A 41 6.46 -12.40 9.91
CA ASN A 41 5.29 -11.77 10.50
C ASN A 41 5.06 -12.36 11.88
N TYR A 42 4.80 -11.50 12.86
CA TYR A 42 4.51 -11.90 14.23
C TYR A 42 3.16 -11.32 14.68
N TYR A 43 2.28 -12.20 15.13
CA TYR A 43 0.90 -11.88 15.53
C TYR A 43 0.63 -12.23 17.00
N GLY A 44 1.62 -12.74 17.74
CA GLY A 44 1.46 -13.21 19.11
C GLY A 44 1.24 -12.08 20.14
N LEU A 45 1.47 -10.82 19.78
CA LEU A 45 1.16 -9.63 20.57
C LEU A 45 0.00 -8.84 19.94
N ALA A 46 -0.60 -7.94 20.71
CA ALA A 46 -1.65 -7.05 20.21
C ALA A 46 -1.22 -6.25 18.95
N PRO A 47 -0.02 -5.63 18.85
CA PRO A 47 0.49 -5.14 17.59
C PRO A 47 0.97 -6.29 16.70
N LYS A 48 0.57 -6.26 15.44
CA LYS A 48 1.14 -7.11 14.39
C LYS A 48 2.45 -6.49 13.95
N ILE A 49 3.51 -7.28 13.95
CA ILE A 49 4.87 -6.85 13.56
C ILE A 49 5.28 -7.64 12.33
N SER A 50 5.77 -6.95 11.32
CA SER A 50 6.30 -7.57 10.09
C SER A 50 7.66 -6.98 9.78
N VAL A 51 8.63 -7.85 9.48
CA VAL A 51 9.95 -7.45 9.01
C VAL A 51 10.23 -8.17 7.70
N GLU A 52 10.55 -7.41 6.67
CA GLU A 52 10.88 -7.90 5.33
C GLU A 52 12.29 -7.45 4.95
N PHE A 53 13.06 -8.35 4.40
CA PHE A 53 14.39 -8.11 3.86
C PHE A 53 14.40 -8.52 2.39
N ASP A 54 15.01 -7.69 1.53
CA ASP A 54 15.18 -7.96 0.10
C ASP A 54 16.61 -7.58 -0.33
N TYR A 55 17.34 -8.54 -0.88
CA TYR A 55 18.69 -8.35 -1.41
C TYR A 55 18.76 -8.76 -2.87
N GLY A 56 19.40 -7.95 -3.70
CA GLY A 56 19.47 -8.17 -5.14
C GLY A 56 18.15 -7.86 -5.85
N GLY A 57 18.02 -8.30 -7.07
CA GLY A 57 16.80 -8.10 -7.87
C GLY A 57 16.75 -6.77 -8.62
N GLY A 58 15.81 -6.69 -9.55
CA GLY A 58 15.58 -5.52 -10.39
C GLY A 58 15.08 -4.32 -9.59
N LEU A 59 15.08 -3.17 -10.24
CA LEU A 59 14.57 -1.91 -9.69
C LEU A 59 13.17 -2.06 -9.11
N GLN A 60 13.06 -2.11 -7.79
CA GLN A 60 11.87 -1.53 -7.18
C GLN A 60 12.02 -0.02 -7.36
N GLN A 61 11.06 0.58 -8.02
CA GLN A 61 11.03 2.02 -8.20
C GLN A 61 11.12 2.66 -6.82
N LEU A 62 12.12 3.52 -6.62
CA LEU A 62 12.12 4.46 -5.51
C LEU A 62 10.97 5.42 -5.76
N TYR A 63 9.80 5.06 -5.30
CA TYR A 63 8.67 5.96 -5.33
C TYR A 63 8.99 7.13 -4.43
N GLY A 64 9.08 8.31 -4.97
CA GLY A 64 8.98 9.50 -4.20
C GLY A 64 10.16 10.44 -4.09
N ILE A 65 11.24 10.25 -4.81
CA ILE A 65 12.28 11.28 -4.96
C ILE A 65 12.07 11.93 -6.32
N LYS A 66 12.07 13.26 -6.38
CA LYS A 66 12.06 13.97 -7.66
C LYS A 66 13.18 13.40 -8.53
N ARG A 67 12.81 12.83 -9.63
CA ARG A 67 13.58 11.87 -10.41
C ARG A 67 14.76 12.43 -11.19
N SER A 68 14.89 13.72 -11.34
CA SER A 68 15.86 14.31 -12.25
C SER A 68 17.32 14.12 -11.85
N GLU A 69 17.59 13.64 -10.64
CA GLU A 69 18.95 13.69 -10.07
C GLU A 69 19.37 12.44 -9.29
N ALA A 70 18.59 11.36 -9.31
CA ALA A 70 18.97 10.11 -8.62
C ALA A 70 19.48 9.08 -9.61
N ASP A 71 20.77 8.86 -9.65
CA ASP A 71 21.37 7.69 -10.28
C ASP A 71 21.38 6.54 -9.28
N ILE A 72 20.70 5.45 -9.60
CA ILE A 72 20.54 4.31 -8.72
C ILE A 72 21.53 3.24 -9.14
N SER A 73 22.64 3.16 -8.43
CA SER A 73 23.55 2.03 -8.61
C SER A 73 22.88 0.72 -8.20
N LEU A 74 22.78 -0.23 -9.12
CA LEU A 74 22.07 -1.49 -8.95
C LEU A 74 22.89 -2.58 -8.26
N LYS A 75 24.21 -2.38 -8.08
CA LYS A 75 25.09 -3.38 -7.49
C LYS A 75 24.98 -3.37 -5.96
N ASN A 76 24.83 -4.56 -5.36
CA ASN A 76 24.78 -4.80 -3.91
C ASN A 76 23.65 -4.04 -3.20
N ARG A 77 22.49 -4.06 -3.75
CA ARG A 77 21.32 -3.39 -3.23
C ARG A 77 20.59 -4.27 -2.23
N PHE A 78 20.28 -3.72 -1.08
CA PHE A 78 19.36 -4.34 -0.14
C PHE A 78 18.36 -3.34 0.42
N SER A 79 17.22 -3.84 0.84
CA SER A 79 16.23 -3.06 1.57
C SER A 79 15.71 -3.84 2.77
N ILE A 80 15.37 -3.11 3.82
CA ILE A 80 14.69 -3.64 5.01
C ILE A 80 13.43 -2.82 5.23
N LYS A 81 12.33 -3.50 5.46
CA LYS A 81 11.04 -2.90 5.78
C LYS A 81 10.55 -3.47 7.10
N ALA A 82 10.21 -2.61 8.02
CA ALA A 82 9.58 -2.97 9.29
C ALA A 82 8.21 -2.29 9.37
N ASP A 83 7.17 -3.07 9.62
CA ASP A 83 5.80 -2.59 9.77
C ASP A 83 5.28 -2.97 11.16
N VAL A 84 4.65 -2.04 11.83
CA VAL A 84 3.93 -2.26 13.09
C VAL A 84 2.51 -1.75 12.91
N THR A 85 1.51 -2.60 13.16
CA THR A 85 0.10 -2.29 12.98
C THR A 85 -0.69 -2.78 14.18
N LEU A 86 -1.51 -1.92 14.77
CA LEU A 86 -2.34 -2.27 15.92
C LEU A 86 -3.84 -2.17 15.54
N PRO A 87 -4.44 -3.22 14.96
CA PRO A 87 -5.86 -3.22 14.65
C PRO A 87 -6.70 -3.37 15.91
N MET A 88 -7.48 -2.36 16.22
CA MET A 88 -8.44 -2.35 17.33
C MET A 88 -9.85 -2.48 16.77
N THR A 89 -10.55 -3.56 17.11
CA THR A 89 -11.92 -3.79 16.70
C THR A 89 -12.86 -3.12 17.70
N LEU A 90 -13.64 -2.16 17.24
CA LEU A 90 -14.61 -1.38 18.00
C LEU A 90 -16.05 -1.67 17.55
N SER A 91 -16.25 -2.83 16.91
CA SER A 91 -17.54 -3.19 16.29
C SER A 91 -18.66 -3.26 17.31
N SER A 92 -19.82 -2.70 16.96
CA SER A 92 -21.03 -2.69 17.76
C SER A 92 -22.26 -2.78 16.86
N GLY A 93 -23.17 -3.71 17.15
CA GLY A 93 -24.43 -3.87 16.42
C GLY A 93 -24.23 -4.22 14.95
N SER A 94 -24.86 -3.47 14.07
CA SER A 94 -24.80 -3.67 12.61
C SER A 94 -23.55 -3.09 11.95
N HIS A 95 -22.70 -2.39 12.70
CA HIS A 95 -21.50 -1.75 12.18
C HIS A 95 -20.23 -2.49 12.55
N ILE A 96 -19.33 -2.60 11.57
CA ILE A 96 -17.95 -3.06 11.74
C ILE A 96 -17.07 -1.82 11.83
N ARG A 97 -16.53 -1.58 13.04
CA ARG A 97 -15.63 -0.46 13.31
C ARG A 97 -14.25 -0.95 13.62
N THR A 98 -13.26 -0.33 12.98
CA THR A 98 -11.85 -0.66 13.22
C THR A 98 -11.04 0.62 13.26
N LEU A 99 -10.24 0.77 14.31
CA LEU A 99 -9.22 1.81 14.43
C LEU A 99 -7.84 1.15 14.35
N THR A 100 -7.01 1.61 13.45
CA THR A 100 -5.72 0.96 13.16
C THR A 100 -4.62 2.00 13.07
N PRO A 101 -3.93 2.30 14.18
CA PRO A 101 -2.63 2.97 14.11
C PRO A 101 -1.61 2.06 13.42
N PHE A 102 -0.75 2.65 12.62
CA PHE A 102 0.32 1.93 11.95
C PHE A 102 1.58 2.78 11.83
N MET A 103 2.70 2.10 11.84
CA MET A 103 4.01 2.67 11.58
C MET A 103 4.78 1.75 10.62
N GLN A 104 5.46 2.36 9.67
CA GLN A 104 6.33 1.66 8.73
C GLN A 104 7.67 2.36 8.66
N LEU A 105 8.74 1.60 8.74
CA LEU A 105 10.09 2.05 8.46
C LEU A 105 10.64 1.25 7.29
N TYR A 106 11.10 1.93 6.27
CA TYR A 106 11.72 1.34 5.10
C TYR A 106 13.11 1.93 4.92
N TYR A 107 14.12 1.08 4.87
CA TYR A 107 15.48 1.45 4.56
C TYR A 107 15.90 0.85 3.23
N LEU A 108 16.54 1.63 2.39
CA LEU A 108 17.09 1.20 1.11
C LEU A 108 18.54 1.65 1.01
N ASN A 109 19.45 0.69 0.80
CA ASN A 109 20.85 0.96 0.51
C ASN A 109 21.01 1.33 -0.98
N ALA A 110 20.69 2.57 -1.33
CA ALA A 110 20.87 3.11 -2.68
C ALA A 110 21.70 4.40 -2.62
N ARG A 111 22.38 4.72 -3.69
CA ARG A 111 23.03 6.02 -3.84
C ARG A 111 21.99 7.06 -4.24
N LEU A 112 21.96 8.15 -3.52
CA LEU A 112 21.20 9.34 -3.85
C LEU A 112 22.17 10.44 -4.23
N TYR A 113 22.06 10.95 -5.46
CA TYR A 113 22.77 12.15 -5.86
C TYR A 113 22.03 13.37 -5.40
N MET A 114 22.74 14.27 -4.74
CA MET A 114 22.23 15.51 -4.23
C MET A 114 22.51 16.66 -5.21
N PRO A 115 21.74 17.76 -5.19
CA PRO A 115 21.95 18.89 -6.12
C PRO A 115 23.32 19.56 -5.98
N ASP A 116 23.99 19.41 -4.86
CA ASP A 116 25.34 19.90 -4.63
C ASP A 116 26.45 19.01 -5.23
N GLY A 117 26.07 17.95 -5.95
CA GLY A 117 27.00 16.99 -6.53
C GLY A 117 27.53 15.96 -5.54
N SER A 118 27.14 16.01 -4.28
CA SER A 118 27.44 14.98 -3.29
C SER A 118 26.54 13.75 -3.49
N TYR A 119 26.90 12.63 -2.91
CA TYR A 119 26.02 11.48 -2.84
C TYR A 119 25.95 10.89 -1.45
N ASP A 120 24.78 10.46 -1.09
CA ASP A 120 24.53 9.70 0.14
C ASP A 120 24.38 8.21 -0.13
N ARG A 121 24.77 7.42 0.86
CA ARG A 121 24.55 5.97 0.84
C ARG A 121 23.43 5.64 1.82
N GLY A 122 22.37 5.12 1.25
CA GLY A 122 21.24 4.67 2.04
C GLY A 122 20.28 5.79 2.43
N THR A 123 19.02 5.44 2.46
CA THR A 123 17.94 6.36 2.80
C THR A 123 16.85 5.61 3.54
N ALA A 124 16.33 6.24 4.58
CA ALA A 124 15.21 5.72 5.34
C ALA A 124 13.94 6.52 5.04
N ARG A 125 12.83 5.81 4.90
CA ARG A 125 11.49 6.37 4.79
C ARG A 125 10.68 5.92 6.00
N GLY A 126 10.13 6.87 6.73
CA GLY A 126 9.17 6.63 7.79
C GLY A 126 7.76 6.97 7.35
N VAL A 127 6.80 6.13 7.70
CA VAL A 127 5.37 6.41 7.57
C VAL A 127 4.73 6.16 8.92
N ILE A 128 3.97 7.12 9.41
CA ILE A 128 3.15 6.97 10.61
C ILE A 128 1.73 7.38 10.23
N GLY A 129 0.74 6.63 10.67
CA GLY A 129 -0.62 6.95 10.33
C GLY A 129 -1.66 6.28 11.21
N LEU A 130 -2.89 6.68 10.96
CA LEU A 130 -4.08 6.19 11.63
C LEU A 130 -5.16 5.94 10.59
N SER A 131 -5.74 4.75 10.60
CA SER A 131 -6.86 4.38 9.76
C SER A 131 -8.08 4.10 10.64
N PHE A 132 -9.21 4.70 10.30
CA PHE A 132 -10.50 4.42 10.91
C PHE A 132 -11.49 3.97 9.84
N ILE A 133 -12.22 2.91 10.12
CA ILE A 133 -13.25 2.34 9.24
C ILE A 133 -14.51 2.15 10.07
N ASP A 134 -15.64 2.59 9.55
CA ASP A 134 -16.98 2.31 10.06
C ASP A 134 -17.87 1.92 8.87
N ASN A 135 -18.20 0.65 8.76
CA ASN A 135 -19.01 0.13 7.69
C ASN A 135 -20.20 -0.64 8.26
N GLU A 136 -21.37 -0.41 7.69
CA GLU A 136 -22.52 -1.29 7.91
C GLU A 136 -22.22 -2.69 7.35
N ARG A 137 -22.69 -3.71 8.05
CA ARG A 137 -22.56 -5.10 7.59
C ARG A 137 -23.33 -5.29 6.28
N MET A 138 -22.65 -5.90 5.32
CA MET A 138 -23.20 -6.12 3.99
C MET A 138 -24.14 -7.33 3.97
N GLY A 139 -25.26 -7.19 3.28
CA GLY A 139 -26.08 -8.32 2.86
C GLY A 139 -25.40 -9.12 1.74
N THR A 140 -25.87 -10.35 1.50
CA THR A 140 -25.30 -11.24 0.47
C THR A 140 -25.39 -10.68 -0.95
N ARG A 141 -26.37 -9.84 -1.22
CA ARG A 141 -26.61 -9.20 -2.54
C ARG A 141 -25.98 -7.82 -2.67
N ASP A 142 -25.52 -7.21 -1.58
CA ASP A 142 -24.90 -5.89 -1.65
C ASP A 142 -23.52 -5.95 -2.30
N ILE A 143 -23.21 -4.97 -3.12
CA ILE A 143 -21.90 -4.85 -3.79
C ILE A 143 -20.89 -4.19 -2.87
N LEU A 144 -21.31 -3.15 -2.18
CA LEU A 144 -20.57 -2.37 -1.19
C LEU A 144 -21.44 -2.18 0.05
N PRO A 145 -20.88 -1.78 1.18
CA PRO A 145 -21.67 -1.39 2.34
C PRO A 145 -22.71 -0.33 1.95
N ARG A 146 -23.93 -0.45 2.46
CA ARG A 146 -24.98 0.53 2.18
C ARG A 146 -24.62 1.88 2.77
N TRP A 147 -24.10 1.87 3.99
CA TRP A 147 -23.57 3.03 4.67
C TRP A 147 -22.19 2.71 5.24
N GLY A 148 -21.29 3.65 5.14
CA GLY A 148 -20.00 3.50 5.76
C GLY A 148 -19.03 4.59 5.33
N TYR A 149 -17.95 4.70 6.07
CA TYR A 149 -16.84 5.57 5.72
C TYR A 149 -15.53 5.03 6.25
N ALA A 150 -14.46 5.42 5.59
CA ALA A 150 -13.11 5.14 6.05
C ALA A 150 -12.28 6.40 5.90
N LEU A 151 -11.50 6.70 6.91
CA LEU A 151 -10.55 7.81 6.94
C LEU A 151 -9.16 7.26 7.23
N LYS A 152 -8.17 7.71 6.49
CA LYS A 152 -6.76 7.37 6.70
C LYS A 152 -5.94 8.65 6.69
N PHE A 153 -5.32 8.95 7.81
CA PHE A 153 -4.32 9.99 7.93
C PHE A 153 -2.93 9.35 7.91
N SER A 154 -2.00 9.94 7.17
CA SER A 154 -0.63 9.45 7.05
C SER A 154 0.35 10.61 7.00
N THR A 155 1.47 10.45 7.67
CA THR A 155 2.64 11.30 7.54
C THR A 155 3.79 10.49 6.96
N VAL A 156 4.47 11.02 5.96
CA VAL A 156 5.59 10.36 5.28
C VAL A 156 6.79 11.28 5.29
N GLY A 157 7.89 10.80 5.81
CA GLY A 157 9.12 11.58 5.91
C GLY A 157 10.38 10.71 5.87
N ALA A 158 11.53 11.34 5.94
CA ALA A 158 12.82 10.68 6.11
C ALA A 158 13.29 10.90 7.54
N PRO A 159 13.13 9.91 8.45
CA PRO A 159 13.72 10.02 9.77
C PRO A 159 15.23 10.20 9.63
N PHE A 160 15.81 11.05 10.44
CA PHE A 160 17.25 11.35 10.46
C PHE A 160 17.79 12.25 9.32
N ARG A 161 16.90 12.80 8.44
CA ARG A 161 17.29 13.69 7.35
C ARG A 161 16.55 15.02 7.43
N ARG A 162 17.30 16.13 7.58
CA ARG A 162 16.72 17.49 7.68
C ARG A 162 16.41 18.13 6.32
N ASP A 163 17.06 17.65 5.27
CA ASP A 163 16.86 18.08 3.88
C ASP A 163 15.58 17.50 3.26
N PHE A 164 14.96 16.51 3.91
CA PHE A 164 13.67 15.96 3.51
C PHE A 164 12.53 16.66 4.25
N GLY A 165 11.51 17.02 3.50
CA GLY A 165 10.25 17.51 4.02
C GLY A 165 9.27 16.39 4.31
N THR A 166 8.36 16.64 5.24
CA THR A 166 7.30 15.70 5.61
C THR A 166 6.08 15.92 4.74
N VAL A 167 5.56 14.85 4.16
CA VAL A 167 4.29 14.83 3.43
C VAL A 167 3.18 14.45 4.40
N PHE A 168 2.08 15.18 4.39
CA PHE A 168 0.86 14.88 5.12
C PHE A 168 -0.24 14.52 4.12
N ALA A 169 -0.93 13.42 4.35
CA ALA A 169 -2.02 12.99 3.50
C ALA A 169 -3.22 12.55 4.32
N LEU A 170 -4.40 13.01 3.90
CA LEU A 170 -5.68 12.57 4.40
C LEU A 170 -6.47 11.94 3.26
N TYR A 171 -6.74 10.67 3.36
CA TYR A 171 -7.57 9.93 2.42
C TYR A 171 -8.89 9.55 3.07
N GLY A 172 -9.98 9.77 2.37
CA GLY A 172 -11.31 9.42 2.80
C GLY A 172 -12.08 8.66 1.72
N ARG A 173 -12.94 7.75 2.14
CA ARG A 173 -13.98 7.15 1.30
C ARG A 173 -15.29 7.07 2.07
N ALA A 174 -16.39 7.29 1.38
CA ALA A 174 -17.73 7.17 1.93
C ALA A 174 -18.57 6.28 1.01
N TYR A 175 -19.40 5.45 1.61
CA TYR A 175 -20.35 4.59 0.93
C TYR A 175 -21.76 5.07 1.21
N MET A 176 -22.58 5.11 0.18
CA MET A 176 -23.98 5.50 0.24
C MET A 176 -24.82 4.58 -0.64
N PRO A 177 -26.09 4.34 -0.31
CA PRO A 177 -27.00 3.62 -1.19
C PRO A 177 -27.14 4.37 -2.53
N GLY A 178 -27.26 3.62 -3.61
CA GLY A 178 -27.55 4.18 -4.94
C GLY A 178 -29.04 4.45 -5.15
N LEU A 179 -29.40 4.72 -6.39
CA LEU A 179 -30.77 5.09 -6.79
C LEU A 179 -31.76 3.93 -6.74
N ALA A 180 -31.29 2.68 -6.72
CA ALA A 180 -32.13 1.48 -6.68
C ALA A 180 -31.59 0.47 -5.66
N PRO A 181 -32.37 -0.57 -5.28
CA PRO A 181 -31.91 -1.63 -4.40
C PRO A 181 -30.61 -2.27 -4.91
N HIS A 182 -29.66 -2.53 -4.00
CA HIS A 182 -28.33 -3.09 -4.28
C HIS A 182 -27.41 -2.24 -5.16
N HIS A 183 -27.81 -1.03 -5.51
CA HIS A 183 -26.93 -0.04 -6.10
C HIS A 183 -26.11 0.64 -4.99
N SER A 184 -24.91 1.07 -5.33
CA SER A 184 -23.99 1.71 -4.36
C SER A 184 -23.25 2.87 -5.01
N LEU A 185 -23.13 3.96 -4.29
CA LEU A 185 -22.29 5.09 -4.63
C LEU A 185 -21.11 5.12 -3.65
N MET A 186 -19.90 5.16 -4.19
CA MET A 186 -18.68 5.34 -3.41
C MET A 186 -18.02 6.66 -3.80
N LEU A 187 -17.87 7.53 -2.83
CA LEU A 187 -17.08 8.76 -2.96
C LEU A 187 -15.70 8.54 -2.34
N ARG A 188 -14.66 9.02 -3.00
CA ARG A 188 -13.30 9.02 -2.48
C ARG A 188 -12.70 10.41 -2.58
N GLY A 189 -11.96 10.79 -1.56
CA GLY A 189 -11.26 12.06 -1.51
C GLY A 189 -9.84 11.90 -1.00
N ASN A 190 -8.93 12.72 -1.49
CA ASN A 190 -7.58 12.81 -0.99
C ASN A 190 -7.17 14.28 -0.88
N LEU A 191 -6.61 14.63 0.27
CA LEU A 191 -5.97 15.90 0.52
C LEU A 191 -4.52 15.63 0.90
N GLN A 192 -3.58 16.29 0.25
CA GLN A 192 -2.16 16.12 0.52
C GLN A 192 -1.47 17.46 0.60
N TYR A 193 -0.58 17.60 1.57
CA TYR A 193 0.34 18.70 1.71
C TYR A 193 1.78 18.21 1.67
N GLN A 194 2.63 18.89 0.90
CA GLN A 194 4.06 18.60 0.82
C GLN A 194 4.85 19.90 0.65
N PRO A 195 5.97 20.08 1.34
CA PRO A 195 6.86 21.21 1.08
C PRO A 195 7.47 21.09 -0.33
N THR A 196 7.66 22.22 -1.01
CA THR A 196 8.22 22.28 -2.37
C THR A 196 9.69 22.70 -2.39
N ASP A 197 10.20 23.17 -1.28
CA ASP A 197 11.58 23.64 -1.06
C ASP A 197 12.55 22.55 -0.60
N ARG A 198 12.05 21.34 -0.34
CA ARG A 198 12.81 20.19 0.18
C ARG A 198 12.56 18.94 -0.65
N PHE A 199 13.44 17.97 -0.53
CA PHE A 199 13.16 16.63 -1.04
C PHE A 199 11.96 16.05 -0.30
N THR A 200 11.05 15.40 -1.01
CA THR A 200 9.91 14.72 -0.40
C THR A 200 9.80 13.32 -0.94
N TRP A 201 9.39 12.39 -0.08
CA TRP A 201 9.00 11.07 -0.54
C TRP A 201 7.71 11.18 -1.33
N TYR A 202 7.70 10.55 -2.48
CA TYR A 202 6.48 10.44 -3.25
C TYR A 202 5.44 9.61 -2.49
N TYR A 203 4.28 10.19 -2.27
CA TYR A 203 3.16 9.54 -1.63
C TYR A 203 1.90 9.76 -2.47
N LYS A 204 1.15 8.67 -2.73
CA LYS A 204 0.05 8.68 -3.68
C LYS A 204 -1.07 7.79 -3.15
N GLU A 205 -2.16 8.37 -2.71
CA GLU A 205 -3.33 7.63 -2.26
C GLU A 205 -4.44 7.61 -3.33
N LEU A 206 -4.71 8.72 -3.97
CA LEU A 206 -5.75 8.83 -4.99
C LEU A 206 -5.27 9.67 -6.16
N TYR A 207 -5.41 9.13 -7.36
CA TYR A 207 -5.18 9.84 -8.62
C TYR A 207 -6.39 9.75 -9.53
N PRO A 208 -6.69 10.80 -10.31
CA PRO A 208 -7.65 10.70 -11.40
C PRO A 208 -7.24 9.60 -12.38
N ARG A 209 -8.20 8.86 -12.89
CA ARG A 209 -7.95 7.84 -13.91
C ARG A 209 -7.37 8.49 -15.17
N GLY A 210 -6.32 7.90 -15.72
CA GLY A 210 -5.62 8.43 -16.90
C GLY A 210 -4.63 9.57 -16.61
N ALA A 211 -4.52 10.05 -15.39
CA ALA A 211 -3.51 11.02 -15.02
C ALA A 211 -2.16 10.32 -14.76
N ASN A 212 -1.14 10.74 -15.48
CA ASN A 212 0.23 10.26 -15.32
C ASN A 212 1.18 11.45 -15.12
N TYR A 213 0.96 12.21 -14.03
CA TYR A 213 1.80 13.33 -13.67
C TYR A 213 2.25 13.25 -12.22
N ASP A 214 3.39 13.83 -11.92
CA ASP A 214 3.88 13.96 -10.56
C ASP A 214 3.25 15.17 -9.87
N ILE A 215 2.96 15.03 -8.56
CA ILE A 215 2.47 16.14 -7.76
C ILE A 215 3.64 17.07 -7.48
N THR A 216 3.64 18.24 -8.13
CA THR A 216 4.67 19.28 -7.98
C THR A 216 4.23 20.42 -7.09
N SER A 217 2.92 20.55 -6.84
CA SER A 217 2.34 21.59 -5.99
C SER A 217 2.47 21.25 -4.50
N SER A 218 2.50 22.27 -3.64
CA SER A 218 2.49 22.08 -2.18
C SER A 218 1.19 21.49 -1.66
N HIS A 219 0.09 21.75 -2.35
CA HIS A 219 -1.24 21.23 -1.99
C HIS A 219 -1.79 20.43 -3.16
N TYR A 220 -2.33 19.29 -2.84
CA TYR A 220 -3.00 18.42 -3.80
C TYR A 220 -4.34 17.96 -3.24
N ALA A 221 -5.38 18.08 -4.04
CA ALA A 221 -6.70 17.56 -3.72
C ALA A 221 -7.24 16.76 -4.90
N ALA A 222 -7.82 15.61 -4.62
CA ALA A 222 -8.47 14.78 -5.62
C ALA A 222 -9.78 14.22 -5.06
N VAL A 223 -10.81 14.15 -5.92
CA VAL A 223 -12.10 13.55 -5.59
C VAL A 223 -12.48 12.60 -6.72
N SER A 224 -13.05 11.46 -6.38
CA SER A 224 -13.67 10.57 -7.35
C SER A 224 -14.98 10.01 -6.83
N ALA A 225 -15.91 9.75 -7.74
CA ALA A 225 -17.18 9.10 -7.49
C ALA A 225 -17.28 7.84 -8.36
N ASP A 226 -17.61 6.72 -7.75
CA ASP A 226 -17.86 5.47 -8.45
C ASP A 226 -19.27 4.99 -8.14
N TYR A 227 -20.09 4.85 -9.17
CA TYR A 227 -21.42 4.29 -9.07
C TYR A 227 -21.40 2.84 -9.54
N GLN A 228 -21.85 1.93 -8.69
CA GLN A 228 -21.85 0.49 -8.95
C GLN A 228 -23.26 -0.05 -8.85
N PHE A 229 -23.62 -0.86 -9.84
CA PHE A 229 -24.93 -1.53 -9.88
C PHE A 229 -24.78 -2.96 -10.41
N PRO A 230 -25.60 -3.90 -9.92
CA PRO A 230 -25.65 -5.23 -10.48
C PRO A 230 -26.42 -5.22 -11.81
N ILE A 231 -25.90 -5.87 -12.82
CA ILE A 231 -26.59 -6.05 -14.09
C ILE A 231 -27.62 -7.17 -13.94
N CYS A 232 -27.21 -8.30 -13.37
CA CYS A 232 -28.11 -9.41 -13.05
C CYS A 232 -27.53 -10.30 -11.96
N TYR A 233 -28.39 -11.11 -11.37
CA TYR A 233 -28.06 -12.17 -10.41
C TYR A 233 -28.44 -13.53 -11.04
N PRO A 234 -27.58 -14.12 -11.86
CA PRO A 234 -27.92 -15.37 -12.53
C PRO A 234 -28.12 -16.53 -11.56
N ASP A 235 -27.42 -16.54 -10.42
CA ASP A 235 -27.44 -17.62 -9.42
C ASP A 235 -27.37 -19.02 -10.05
N VAL A 236 -26.55 -19.18 -11.11
CA VAL A 236 -26.43 -20.39 -11.91
C VAL A 236 -25.05 -21.00 -11.73
N GLY A 237 -25.02 -22.29 -11.48
CA GLY A 237 -23.80 -23.10 -11.42
C GLY A 237 -23.67 -24.05 -12.59
N ILE A 238 -22.47 -24.21 -13.13
CA ILE A 238 -22.11 -25.26 -14.06
C ILE A 238 -21.43 -26.38 -13.27
N ASN A 239 -22.21 -27.33 -12.79
CA ASN A 239 -21.76 -28.38 -11.88
C ASN A 239 -21.00 -27.81 -10.66
N SER A 240 -19.97 -28.50 -10.17
CA SER A 240 -19.10 -28.07 -9.08
C SER A 240 -17.95 -27.15 -9.52
N LEU A 241 -17.85 -26.79 -10.79
CA LEU A 241 -16.68 -26.10 -11.36
C LEU A 241 -16.78 -24.57 -11.28
N VAL A 242 -17.93 -24.00 -11.61
CA VAL A 242 -18.11 -22.55 -11.68
C VAL A 242 -19.52 -22.16 -11.22
N TYR A 243 -19.61 -21.15 -10.38
CA TYR A 243 -20.86 -20.57 -9.92
C TYR A 243 -20.91 -19.06 -10.22
N PHE A 244 -21.90 -18.63 -10.96
CA PHE A 244 -22.14 -17.23 -11.29
C PHE A 244 -23.20 -16.66 -10.35
N ASN A 245 -22.73 -15.98 -9.32
CA ASN A 245 -23.63 -15.35 -8.36
C ASN A 245 -24.15 -14.00 -8.88
N ARG A 246 -23.26 -13.20 -9.52
CA ARG A 246 -23.57 -11.82 -9.87
C ARG A 246 -22.71 -11.33 -11.03
N ILE A 247 -23.31 -10.57 -11.95
CA ILE A 247 -22.63 -9.80 -13.01
C ILE A 247 -22.78 -8.30 -12.70
N ARG A 248 -21.67 -7.56 -12.76
CA ARG A 248 -21.61 -6.12 -12.45
C ARG A 248 -20.72 -5.39 -13.46
#